data_637a6703e86fad03147244ec42d7717f
#
_entry.id   637a6703e86fad03147244ec42d7717f
#
_cell.length_a   1.000
_cell.length_b   1.000
_cell.length_c   1.000
_cell.angle_alpha   90.00
_cell.angle_beta   90.00
_cell.angle_gamma   90.00
#
_symmetry.space_group_name_H-M   'P 1'
#
loop_
_entity.id
_entity.type
_entity.pdbx_description
1 polymer ?
#
loop_
_entity_poly.entity_id
_entity_poly.type
_entity_poly.pdbx_seq_one_letter_code
_entity_poly.pdbx_strand_id
1 'polypeptide(L)'
;MSSNYYNSKQELVRKYVRELIDEGLNRMKDQYLSDEMYNLWLNYSERILEISTKDYNPEIYLNYLRVIMSLDVKLPPHQKISICLEYLIGVLRIL
;
A
#
# COMPACT_ATOMS: atom_id res chain seq x y z
N MET A 1 22.80 2.18 18.72
CA MET A 1 21.61 2.98 19.03
C MET A 1 20.88 3.39 17.79
N SER A 2 21.59 4.01 16.80
CA SER A 2 20.94 4.39 15.54
C SER A 2 20.38 3.16 14.79
N SER A 3 21.06 2.00 14.87
CA SER A 3 20.60 0.78 14.23
C SER A 3 19.27 0.27 14.83
N ASN A 4 19.12 0.38 16.16
CA ASN A 4 17.86 -0.02 16.81
C ASN A 4 16.70 0.90 16.42
N TYR A 5 16.96 2.21 16.34
CA TYR A 5 15.98 3.18 15.90
C TYR A 5 15.55 2.88 14.46
N TYR A 6 16.50 2.64 13.56
CA TYR A 6 16.23 2.33 12.16
C TYR A 6 15.44 1.04 12.04
N ASN A 7 15.81 0.00 12.79
CA ASN A 7 15.11 -1.28 12.76
C ASN A 7 13.68 -1.14 13.27
N SER A 8 13.44 -0.29 14.28
CA SER A 8 12.09 -0.03 14.77
C SER A 8 11.23 0.64 13.71
N LYS A 9 11.79 1.59 12.96
CA LYS A 9 11.08 2.23 11.86
C LYS A 9 10.75 1.24 10.75
N GLN A 10 11.71 0.38 10.40
CA GLN A 10 11.51 -0.66 9.39
C GLN A 10 10.40 -1.63 9.80
N GLU A 11 10.40 -2.06 11.06
CA GLU A 11 9.37 -2.97 11.57
C GLU A 11 7.98 -2.33 11.55
N LEU A 12 7.92 -1.03 11.84
CA LEU A 12 6.66 -0.29 11.78
C LEU A 12 6.11 -0.26 10.34
N VAL A 13 6.98 0.03 9.37
CA VAL A 13 6.59 0.02 7.96
C VAL A 13 6.11 -1.37 7.56
N ARG A 14 6.85 -2.41 7.95
CA ARG A 14 6.48 -3.80 7.65
C ARG A 14 5.09 -4.14 8.19
N LYS A 15 4.82 -3.74 9.43
CA LYS A 15 3.52 -3.96 10.07
C LYS A 15 2.40 -3.31 9.28
N TYR A 16 2.55 -2.03 8.94
CA TYR A 16 1.51 -1.31 8.22
C TYR A 16 1.32 -1.82 6.79
N VAL A 17 2.41 -2.17 6.11
CA VAL A 17 2.30 -2.73 4.76
C VAL A 17 1.53 -4.05 4.79
N ARG A 18 1.79 -4.91 5.78
CA ARG A 18 1.03 -6.15 5.94
C ARG A 18 -0.45 -5.89 6.16
N GLU A 19 -0.78 -4.91 7.00
CA GLU A 19 -2.17 -4.55 7.25
C GLU A 19 -2.87 -4.05 5.98
N LEU A 20 -2.18 -3.24 5.19
CA LEU A 20 -2.73 -2.75 3.92
C LEU A 20 -2.95 -3.88 2.93
N ILE A 21 -2.03 -4.84 2.86
CA ILE A 21 -2.18 -6.01 2.00
C ILE A 21 -3.39 -6.82 2.43
N ASP A 22 -3.53 -7.10 3.73
CA ASP A 22 -4.65 -7.87 4.26
C ASP A 22 -5.98 -7.19 3.97
N GLU A 23 -6.05 -5.88 4.17
CA GLU A 23 -7.25 -5.10 3.87
C GLU A 23 -7.59 -5.14 2.37
N GLY A 24 -6.58 -5.00 1.52
CA GLY A 24 -6.78 -5.08 0.07
C GLY A 24 -7.26 -6.45 -0.37
N LEU A 25 -6.68 -7.51 0.19
CA LEU A 25 -7.12 -8.87 -0.10
C LEU A 25 -8.56 -9.11 0.35
N ASN A 26 -8.96 -8.53 1.48
CA ASN A 26 -10.35 -8.63 1.95
C ASN A 26 -11.31 -7.93 0.97
N ARG A 27 -10.92 -6.76 0.45
CA ARG A 27 -11.73 -6.07 -0.56
C ARG A 27 -11.87 -6.92 -1.83
N MET A 28 -10.81 -7.61 -2.23
CA MET A 28 -10.83 -8.44 -3.44
C MET A 28 -11.75 -9.65 -3.31
N LYS A 29 -12.08 -10.07 -2.11
CA LYS A 29 -13.06 -11.14 -1.88
C LYS A 29 -14.49 -10.71 -2.15
N ASP A 30 -14.74 -9.40 -2.15
CA ASP A 30 -16.07 -8.87 -2.41
C ASP A 30 -16.37 -8.96 -3.91
N GLN A 31 -17.39 -9.73 -4.26
CA GLN A 31 -17.81 -9.92 -5.64
C GLN A 31 -18.28 -8.61 -6.29
N TYR A 32 -18.81 -7.71 -5.49
CA TYR A 32 -19.41 -6.46 -5.95
C TYR A 32 -18.62 -5.24 -5.51
N LEU A 33 -17.30 -5.34 -5.56
CA LEU A 33 -16.44 -4.23 -5.19
C LEU A 33 -16.72 -3.01 -6.07
N SER A 34 -17.21 -1.94 -5.45
CA SER A 34 -17.54 -0.70 -6.15
C SER A 34 -16.30 0.20 -6.27
N ASP A 35 -16.38 1.18 -7.18
CA ASP A 35 -15.37 2.22 -7.30
C ASP A 35 -15.22 2.99 -5.99
N GLU A 36 -16.34 3.25 -5.30
CA GLU A 36 -16.30 3.96 -4.01
C GLU A 36 -15.52 3.18 -2.97
N MET A 37 -15.77 1.88 -2.84
CA MET A 37 -15.04 1.02 -1.89
C MET A 37 -13.57 0.94 -2.23
N TYR A 38 -13.24 0.85 -3.51
CA TYR A 38 -11.86 0.87 -3.97
C TYR A 38 -11.19 2.20 -3.57
N ASN A 39 -11.85 3.32 -3.83
CA ASN A 39 -11.31 4.64 -3.53
C ASN A 39 -11.09 4.84 -2.03
N LEU A 40 -11.98 4.32 -1.18
CA LEU A 40 -11.80 4.38 0.26
C LEU A 40 -10.53 3.63 0.69
N TRP A 41 -10.35 2.40 0.19
CA TRP A 41 -9.14 1.65 0.50
C TRP A 41 -7.88 2.34 -0.03
N LEU A 42 -7.95 2.86 -1.26
CA LEU A 42 -6.82 3.54 -1.89
C LEU A 42 -6.38 4.75 -1.09
N ASN A 43 -7.33 5.62 -0.72
CA ASN A 43 -7.03 6.82 0.05
C ASN A 43 -6.44 6.46 1.41
N TYR A 44 -6.97 5.44 2.05
CA TYR A 44 -6.45 4.95 3.31
C TYR A 44 -5.02 4.42 3.16
N SER A 45 -4.78 3.61 2.13
CA SER A 45 -3.46 3.03 1.90
C SER A 45 -2.40 4.09 1.58
N GLU A 46 -2.76 5.11 0.79
CA GLU A 46 -1.86 6.23 0.50
C GLU A 46 -1.45 6.95 1.77
N ARG A 47 -2.43 7.27 2.63
CA ARG A 47 -2.16 8.02 3.85
C ARG A 47 -1.30 7.22 4.83
N ILE A 48 -1.64 5.96 5.04
CA ILE A 48 -0.88 5.10 5.96
C ILE A 48 0.55 4.92 5.46
N LEU A 49 0.73 4.71 4.16
CA LEU A 49 2.06 4.51 3.60
C LEU A 49 2.88 5.79 3.70
N GLU A 50 2.28 6.94 3.43
CA GLU A 50 2.94 8.23 3.58
C GLU A 50 3.47 8.43 5.00
N ILE A 51 2.59 8.26 5.98
CA ILE A 51 2.93 8.49 7.38
C ILE A 51 3.98 7.49 7.87
N SER A 52 3.81 6.20 7.55
CA SER A 52 4.68 5.15 8.07
C SER A 52 6.07 5.17 7.45
N THR A 53 6.21 5.63 6.20
CA THR A 53 7.51 5.62 5.51
C THR A 53 8.26 6.93 5.62
N LYS A 54 7.63 7.98 6.14
CA LYS A 54 8.18 9.34 6.18
C LYS A 54 9.56 9.41 6.81
N ASP A 55 9.75 8.74 7.93
CA ASP A 55 10.99 8.78 8.68
C ASP A 55 11.89 7.56 8.42
N TYR A 56 11.51 6.70 7.49
CA TYR A 56 12.28 5.52 7.13
C TYR A 56 12.80 5.62 5.69
N ASN A 57 11.89 5.60 4.71
CA ASN A 57 12.22 5.72 3.29
C ASN A 57 11.00 6.25 2.53
N PRO A 58 10.92 7.58 2.35
CA PRO A 58 9.76 8.18 1.69
C PRO A 58 9.61 7.78 0.22
N GLU A 59 10.65 7.25 -0.42
CA GLU A 59 10.55 6.77 -1.80
C GLU A 59 9.53 5.65 -1.95
N ILE A 60 9.30 4.87 -0.90
CA ILE A 60 8.29 3.81 -0.91
C ILE A 60 6.91 4.41 -1.22
N TYR A 61 6.55 5.48 -0.54
CA TYR A 61 5.29 6.17 -0.77
C TYR A 61 5.25 6.85 -2.15
N LEU A 62 6.34 7.52 -2.53
CA LEU A 62 6.40 8.22 -3.81
C LEU A 62 6.26 7.25 -4.99
N ASN A 63 6.89 6.08 -4.90
CA ASN A 63 6.75 5.06 -5.92
C ASN A 63 5.35 4.46 -5.95
N TYR A 64 4.69 4.36 -4.80
CA TYR A 64 3.29 3.94 -4.75
C TYR A 64 2.39 4.91 -5.51
N LEU A 65 2.60 6.21 -5.32
CA LEU A 65 1.86 7.23 -6.07
C LEU A 65 2.07 7.07 -7.58
N ARG A 66 3.29 6.77 -8.01
CA ARG A 66 3.58 6.54 -9.44
C ARG A 66 2.81 5.35 -9.97
N VAL A 67 2.73 4.27 -9.20
CA VAL A 67 1.93 3.10 -9.58
C VAL A 67 0.47 3.50 -9.76
N ILE A 68 -0.09 4.21 -8.79
CA ILE A 68 -1.49 4.64 -8.82
C ILE A 68 -1.74 5.55 -10.03
N MET A 69 -0.85 6.51 -10.29
CA MET A 69 -0.99 7.43 -11.40
C MET A 69 -0.86 6.75 -12.77
N SER A 70 -0.23 5.59 -12.82
CA SER A 70 -0.09 4.83 -14.07
C SER A 70 -1.27 3.91 -14.35
N LEU A 71 -2.21 3.76 -13.40
CA LEU A 71 -3.37 2.89 -13.58
C LEU A 71 -4.31 3.44 -14.65
N ASP A 72 -4.75 2.55 -15.54
CA ASP A 72 -5.79 2.90 -16.50
C ASP A 72 -7.10 3.09 -15.74
N VAL A 73 -7.73 4.26 -15.91
CA VAL A 73 -8.99 4.58 -15.24
C VAL A 73 -10.12 3.63 -15.62
N LYS A 74 -9.99 2.93 -16.75
CA LYS A 74 -11.01 2.00 -17.24
C LYS A 74 -10.93 0.62 -16.59
N LEU A 75 -9.85 0.32 -15.86
CA LEU A 75 -9.73 -0.97 -15.19
C LEU A 75 -10.79 -1.14 -14.11
N PRO A 76 -11.34 -2.36 -13.96
CA PRO A 76 -12.26 -2.63 -12.85
C PRO A 76 -11.54 -2.50 -11.50
N PRO A 77 -12.29 -2.20 -10.43
CA PRO A 77 -11.69 -2.04 -9.10
C PRO A 77 -10.83 -3.21 -8.64
N HIS A 78 -11.24 -4.45 -8.91
CA HIS A 78 -10.47 -5.63 -8.53
C HIS A 78 -9.07 -5.62 -9.15
N GLN A 79 -8.97 -5.24 -10.43
CA GLN A 79 -7.69 -5.19 -11.11
C GLN A 79 -6.81 -4.06 -10.58
N LYS A 80 -7.42 -2.91 -10.27
CA LYS A 80 -6.68 -1.78 -9.71
C LYS A 80 -6.07 -2.17 -8.35
N ILE A 81 -6.86 -2.80 -7.48
CA ILE A 81 -6.35 -3.25 -6.18
C ILE A 81 -5.24 -4.28 -6.38
N SER A 82 -5.41 -5.21 -7.31
CA SER A 82 -4.41 -6.24 -7.57
C SER A 82 -3.05 -5.62 -7.92
N ILE A 83 -3.04 -4.60 -8.76
CA ILE A 83 -1.80 -3.91 -9.16
C ILE A 83 -1.17 -3.21 -7.96
N CYS A 84 -1.98 -2.51 -7.15
CA CYS A 84 -1.49 -1.87 -5.93
C CYS A 84 -0.91 -2.90 -4.95
N LEU A 85 -1.58 -4.03 -4.79
CA LEU A 85 -1.11 -5.10 -3.91
C LEU A 85 0.22 -5.70 -4.39
N GLU A 86 0.40 -5.86 -5.69
CA GLU A 86 1.69 -6.34 -6.22
C GLU A 86 2.83 -5.42 -5.78
N TYR A 87 2.61 -4.11 -5.85
CA TYR A 87 3.62 -3.16 -5.38
C TYR A 87 3.89 -3.33 -3.89
N LEU A 88 2.83 -3.38 -3.07
CA LEU A 88 2.96 -3.49 -1.62
C LEU A 88 3.63 -4.80 -1.21
N ILE A 89 3.32 -5.89 -1.89
CA ILE A 89 3.96 -7.19 -1.65
C ILE A 89 5.45 -7.11 -1.99
N GLY A 90 5.79 -6.43 -3.09
CA GLY A 90 7.18 -6.19 -3.46
C GLY A 90 7.93 -5.41 -2.39
N VAL A 91 7.29 -4.37 -1.84
CA VAL A 91 7.87 -3.60 -0.74
C VAL A 91 8.13 -4.50 0.47
N LEU A 92 7.16 -5.33 0.82
CA LEU A 92 7.29 -6.22 1.97
C LEU A 92 8.49 -7.18 1.83
N ARG A 93 8.76 -7.62 0.62
CA ARG A 93 9.89 -8.53 0.35
C ARG A 93 11.26 -7.89 0.56
N ILE A 94 11.37 -6.58 0.37
CA ILE A 94 12.65 -5.88 0.52
C ILE A 94 12.83 -5.28 1.91
N LEU A 95 11.82 -5.34 2.74
CA LEU A 95 11.92 -4.91 4.13
C LEU A 95 12.48 -6.08 5.03
#